data_6a619f53fa1c5a2634f96001b543eb98
#
_entry.id   6a619f53fa1c5a2634f96001b543eb98
#
_cell.length_a   1.000
_cell.length_b   1.000
_cell.length_c   1.000
_cell.angle_alpha   90.00
_cell.angle_beta   90.00
_cell.angle_gamma   90.00
#
_symmetry.space_group_name_H-M   'P 1'
#
loop_
_entity.id
_entity.type
_entity.pdbx_description
1 polymer ?
#
loop_
_entity_poly.entity_id
_entity_poly.type
_entity_poly.pdbx_seq_one_letter_code
_entity_poly.pdbx_strand_id
1 'polypeptide(L)'
;DLELLYWWPTRQPVPALAFGTRTGQTPVPGSPGTELLIGGGAFDSQPSAGGRFTFGRALNSSETFGYEVVYFFLGTRTYHQTARDFSGGTAASFGLPYTDAATGARSILSLARPLDAHSYLDASTSVRVQGWEINTLANVVDEKCFRLNALLGWRYFMANEGIRIEQTQ
;
A
#
# COMPACT_ATOMS: atom_id res chain seq x y z
N ASP A 1 15.24 -24.33 -0.22
CA ASP A 1 14.38 -24.11 0.96
C ASP A 1 13.10 -23.39 0.55
N LEU A 2 12.05 -23.63 1.31
CA LEU A 2 10.74 -23.00 1.19
C LEU A 2 10.33 -22.46 2.55
N GLU A 3 10.02 -21.17 2.61
CA GLU A 3 9.59 -20.53 3.83
C GLU A 3 8.24 -19.85 3.61
N LEU A 4 7.36 -19.93 4.61
CA LEU A 4 6.15 -19.12 4.67
C LEU A 4 6.49 -17.81 5.37
N LEU A 5 6.11 -16.70 4.74
CA LEU A 5 6.26 -15.37 5.28
C LEU A 5 4.92 -14.88 5.83
N TYR A 6 4.97 -14.26 6.99
CA TYR A 6 3.83 -13.59 7.58
C TYR A 6 4.29 -12.26 8.15
N TRP A 7 3.96 -11.17 7.46
CA TRP A 7 4.46 -9.83 7.77
C TRP A 7 3.35 -8.93 8.26
N TRP A 8 3.67 -8.12 9.25
CA TRP A 8 2.82 -7.05 9.77
C TRP A 8 3.40 -5.71 9.32
N PRO A 9 2.96 -5.18 8.16
CA PRO A 9 3.40 -3.85 7.74
C PRO A 9 2.91 -2.80 8.72
N THR A 10 3.68 -1.74 8.90
CA THR A 10 3.27 -0.59 9.69
C THR A 10 2.09 0.11 9.03
N ARG A 11 1.21 0.70 9.85
CA ARG A 11 0.07 1.48 9.36
C ARG A 11 0.55 2.63 8.49
N GLN A 12 0.02 2.72 7.28
CA GLN A 12 0.28 3.84 6.39
C GLN A 12 -0.71 4.98 6.66
N PRO A 13 -0.22 6.20 6.94
CA PRO A 13 -1.09 7.36 7.05
C PRO A 13 -1.68 7.68 5.67
N VAL A 14 -2.98 7.86 5.62
CA VAL A 14 -3.69 8.25 4.40
C VAL A 14 -4.16 9.68 4.57
N PRO A 15 -3.86 10.57 3.60
CA PRO A 15 -4.38 11.92 3.63
C PRO A 15 -5.91 11.92 3.59
N ALA A 16 -6.50 13.02 3.98
CA ALA A 16 -7.93 13.23 3.82
C ALA A 16 -8.28 13.23 2.32
N LEU A 17 -9.03 12.23 1.88
CA LEU A 17 -9.34 12.01 0.47
C LEU A 17 -10.70 12.56 0.07
N ALA A 18 -11.69 12.45 0.94
CA ALA A 18 -13.03 12.93 0.60
C ALA A 18 -13.72 13.56 1.81
N PHE A 19 -14.44 14.63 1.56
CA PHE A 19 -15.27 15.35 2.53
C PHE A 19 -16.72 15.36 2.08
N GLY A 20 -17.63 15.39 3.05
CA GLY A 20 -19.05 15.49 2.80
C GLY A 20 -19.72 16.51 3.70
N THR A 21 -20.88 16.99 3.27
CA THR A 21 -21.76 17.83 4.07
C THR A 21 -23.21 17.44 3.85
N ARG A 22 -24.04 17.63 4.87
CA ARG A 22 -25.48 17.37 4.83
C ARG A 22 -26.28 18.62 4.53
N THR A 23 -25.64 19.75 4.34
CA THR A 23 -26.30 21.06 4.19
C THR A 23 -26.52 21.48 2.74
N GLY A 24 -26.15 20.62 1.77
CA GLY A 24 -26.23 20.96 0.34
C GLY A 24 -25.20 21.98 -0.14
N GLN A 25 -24.31 22.41 0.73
CA GLN A 25 -23.21 23.30 0.39
C GLN A 25 -21.98 22.52 -0.07
N THR A 26 -21.01 23.20 -0.67
CA THR A 26 -19.72 22.58 -1.00
C THR A 26 -18.98 22.21 0.30
N PRO A 27 -18.53 20.95 0.46
CA PRO A 27 -17.88 20.50 1.69
C PRO A 27 -16.46 21.06 1.79
N VAL A 28 -16.30 22.19 2.45
CA VAL A 28 -14.97 22.81 2.65
C VAL A 28 -14.35 22.27 3.94
N PRO A 29 -13.11 21.72 3.90
CA PRO A 29 -12.43 21.23 5.09
C PRO A 29 -12.32 22.27 6.19
N GLY A 30 -12.74 21.90 7.41
CA GLY A 30 -12.74 22.79 8.56
C GLY A 30 -13.97 23.70 8.71
N SER A 31 -14.88 23.69 7.75
CA SER A 31 -16.15 24.43 7.87
C SER A 31 -17.17 23.68 8.72
N PRO A 32 -18.04 24.40 9.47
CA PRO A 32 -19.11 23.77 10.22
C PRO A 32 -20.00 22.89 9.33
N GLY A 33 -20.32 21.68 9.79
CA GLY A 33 -21.13 20.72 9.04
C GLY A 33 -20.39 19.94 7.95
N THR A 34 -19.08 20.13 7.77
CA THR A 34 -18.23 19.32 6.90
C THR A 34 -17.62 18.17 7.69
N GLU A 35 -17.84 16.96 7.21
CA GLU A 35 -17.32 15.72 7.80
C GLU A 35 -16.28 15.10 6.86
N LEU A 36 -15.23 14.51 7.43
CA LEU A 36 -14.28 13.69 6.68
C LEU A 36 -14.90 12.31 6.46
N LEU A 37 -15.04 11.92 5.21
CA LEU A 37 -15.68 10.66 4.82
C LEU A 37 -14.65 9.55 4.54
N ILE A 38 -13.54 9.87 3.87
CA ILE A 38 -12.52 8.92 3.46
C ILE A 38 -11.14 9.49 3.73
N GLY A 39 -10.27 8.67 4.32
CA GLY A 39 -8.90 9.05 4.65
C GLY A 39 -8.78 9.72 6.01
N GLY A 40 -7.72 10.51 6.22
CA GLY A 40 -7.46 11.25 7.46
C GLY A 40 -6.99 10.40 8.63
N GLY A 41 -6.82 9.12 8.44
CA GLY A 41 -6.34 8.17 9.44
C GLY A 41 -5.22 7.29 8.89
N ALA A 42 -5.02 6.15 9.50
CA ALA A 42 -4.18 5.11 8.96
C ALA A 42 -5.06 3.95 8.49
N PHE A 43 -4.79 3.43 7.31
CA PHE A 43 -5.39 2.16 6.93
C PHE A 43 -4.90 1.07 7.87
N ASP A 44 -5.81 0.24 8.32
CA ASP A 44 -5.47 -0.87 9.20
C ASP A 44 -4.64 -1.89 8.40
N SER A 45 -3.36 -1.99 8.77
CA SER A 45 -2.44 -2.89 8.13
C SER A 45 -2.70 -4.30 8.62
N GLN A 46 -3.52 -5.01 7.89
CA GLN A 46 -3.66 -6.45 8.14
C GLN A 46 -2.38 -7.18 7.74
N PRO A 47 -2.05 -8.27 8.43
CA PRO A 47 -0.88 -9.07 8.10
C PRO A 47 -0.97 -9.60 6.67
N SER A 48 0.16 -9.64 5.97
CA SER A 48 0.29 -10.18 4.62
C SER A 48 1.03 -11.51 4.67
N ALA A 49 0.41 -12.54 4.12
CA ALA A 49 1.05 -13.82 3.92
C ALA A 49 1.78 -13.84 2.58
N GLY A 50 2.90 -14.56 2.52
CA GLY A 50 3.68 -14.73 1.31
C GLY A 50 4.60 -15.93 1.39
N GLY A 51 5.55 -16.00 0.49
CA GLY A 51 6.52 -17.07 0.43
C GLY A 51 7.92 -16.58 0.09
N ARG A 52 8.90 -17.34 0.52
CA ARG A 52 10.31 -17.18 0.15
C ARG A 52 10.83 -18.52 -0.35
N PHE A 53 11.43 -18.48 -1.51
CA PHE A 53 12.08 -19.61 -2.16
C PHE A 53 13.57 -19.35 -2.21
N THR A 54 14.35 -20.30 -1.71
CA THR A 54 15.80 -20.24 -1.75
C THR A 54 16.33 -21.45 -2.50
N PHE A 55 17.08 -21.20 -3.55
CA PHE A 55 17.78 -22.21 -4.31
C PHE A 55 19.28 -21.89 -4.31
N GLY A 56 20.09 -22.82 -3.88
CA GLY A 56 21.54 -22.67 -3.84
C GLY A 56 22.25 -23.97 -4.16
N ARG A 57 23.45 -23.85 -4.70
CA ARG A 57 24.31 -24.99 -5.01
C ARG A 57 25.78 -24.63 -4.85
N ALA A 58 26.55 -25.58 -4.28
CA ALA A 58 28.01 -25.55 -4.35
C ALA A 58 28.48 -25.79 -5.79
N LEU A 59 29.48 -25.04 -6.22
CA LEU A 59 30.05 -25.12 -7.57
C LEU A 59 31.31 -26.00 -7.62
N ASN A 60 31.91 -26.32 -6.47
CA ASN A 60 33.08 -27.15 -6.38
C ASN A 60 32.86 -28.32 -5.40
N SER A 61 33.67 -29.37 -5.57
CA SER A 61 33.57 -30.58 -4.76
C SER A 61 33.95 -30.37 -3.28
N SER A 62 34.69 -29.32 -2.99
CA SER A 62 35.06 -28.94 -1.62
C SER A 62 34.06 -28.03 -0.93
N GLU A 63 32.94 -27.72 -1.61
CA GLU A 63 31.88 -26.86 -1.09
C GLU A 63 32.36 -25.50 -0.58
N THR A 64 33.51 -25.03 -1.09
CA THR A 64 34.09 -23.76 -0.68
C THR A 64 33.53 -22.56 -1.46
N PHE A 65 32.90 -22.83 -2.62
CA PHE A 65 32.29 -21.78 -3.45
C PHE A 65 30.92 -22.23 -3.97
N GLY A 66 29.94 -21.33 -3.90
CA GLY A 66 28.60 -21.62 -4.31
C GLY A 66 27.84 -20.37 -4.73
N TYR A 67 26.60 -20.58 -5.15
CA TYR A 67 25.64 -19.50 -5.41
C TYR A 67 24.31 -19.79 -4.74
N GLU A 68 23.58 -18.73 -4.49
CA GLU A 68 22.23 -18.77 -3.93
C GLU A 68 21.35 -17.77 -4.68
N VAL A 69 20.16 -18.20 -5.03
CA VAL A 69 19.10 -17.34 -5.60
C VAL A 69 17.92 -17.40 -4.66
N VAL A 70 17.43 -16.23 -4.28
CA VAL A 70 16.28 -16.08 -3.40
C VAL A 70 15.21 -15.28 -4.13
N TYR A 71 13.98 -15.76 -4.09
CA TYR A 71 12.80 -15.02 -4.50
C TYR A 71 11.83 -14.98 -3.36
N PHE A 72 11.26 -13.81 -3.08
CA PHE A 72 10.18 -13.67 -2.11
C PHE A 72 9.07 -12.77 -2.64
N PHE A 73 7.88 -13.01 -2.15
CA PHE A 73 6.71 -12.18 -2.41
C PHE A 73 5.80 -12.15 -1.20
N LEU A 74 5.04 -11.07 -1.11
CA LEU A 74 3.88 -10.95 -0.23
C LEU A 74 2.62 -10.87 -1.09
N GLY A 75 1.56 -11.50 -0.63
CA GLY A 75 0.26 -11.41 -1.29
C GLY A 75 -0.21 -9.97 -1.40
N THR A 76 -0.81 -9.63 -2.54
CA THR A 76 -1.40 -8.31 -2.74
C THR A 76 -2.47 -8.06 -1.69
N ARG A 77 -2.39 -6.92 -1.03
CA ARG A 77 -3.40 -6.44 -0.09
C ARG A 77 -4.14 -5.28 -0.71
N THR A 78 -5.45 -5.36 -0.67
CA THR A 78 -6.33 -4.27 -1.09
C THR A 78 -7.20 -3.89 0.10
N TYR A 79 -7.24 -2.61 0.38
CA TYR A 79 -8.05 -2.04 1.43
C TYR A 79 -9.07 -1.09 0.80
N HIS A 80 -10.32 -1.17 1.27
CA HIS A 80 -11.42 -0.36 0.75
C HIS A 80 -11.99 0.52 1.84
N GLN A 81 -12.26 1.77 1.50
CA GLN A 81 -13.12 2.67 2.27
C GLN A 81 -14.22 3.17 1.37
N THR A 82 -15.45 3.07 1.84
CA THR A 82 -16.62 3.48 1.07
C THR A 82 -17.37 4.58 1.79
N ALA A 83 -17.77 5.58 1.04
CA ALA A 83 -18.72 6.59 1.50
C ALA A 83 -19.96 6.53 0.62
N ARG A 84 -21.11 6.42 1.26
CA ARG A 84 -22.42 6.45 0.60
C ARG A 84 -23.12 7.74 0.91
N ASP A 85 -24.05 8.10 0.05
CA ASP A 85 -24.92 9.24 0.32
C ASP A 85 -25.63 9.07 1.68
N PHE A 86 -25.45 10.05 2.53
CA PHE A 86 -26.06 10.10 3.87
C PHE A 86 -27.45 10.76 3.85
N SER A 87 -27.94 11.14 2.67
CA SER A 87 -28.96 12.18 2.62
C SER A 87 -30.34 11.72 2.96
N GLY A 88 -30.66 10.44 2.96
CA GLY A 88 -32.07 10.09 3.19
C GLY A 88 -33.07 11.02 2.47
N GLY A 89 -32.66 11.64 1.35
CA GLY A 89 -33.45 12.52 0.54
C GLY A 89 -33.17 14.03 0.65
N THR A 90 -32.22 14.49 1.44
CA THR A 90 -31.88 15.92 1.53
C THR A 90 -30.37 16.18 1.37
N ALA A 91 -30.03 16.85 0.27
CA ALA A 91 -28.87 17.74 0.08
C ALA A 91 -27.50 17.33 0.65
N ALA A 92 -27.08 16.05 0.56
CA ALA A 92 -25.70 15.72 0.81
C ALA A 92 -24.84 16.02 -0.42
N SER A 93 -23.64 16.51 -0.22
CA SER A 93 -22.66 16.70 -1.28
C SER A 93 -21.31 16.13 -0.87
N PHE A 94 -20.62 15.52 -1.84
CA PHE A 94 -19.26 15.00 -1.66
C PHE A 94 -18.27 15.84 -2.44
N GLY A 95 -17.05 15.95 -1.93
CA GLY A 95 -15.99 16.64 -2.63
C GLY A 95 -14.62 16.09 -2.33
N LEU A 96 -13.76 16.14 -3.34
CA LEU A 96 -12.34 15.84 -3.25
C LEU A 96 -11.57 17.14 -3.07
N PRO A 97 -10.76 17.29 -2.02
CA PRO A 97 -9.88 18.44 -1.87
C PRO A 97 -8.76 18.37 -2.90
N TYR A 98 -8.47 19.46 -3.57
CA TYR A 98 -7.32 19.58 -4.44
C TYR A 98 -6.65 20.95 -4.25
N THR A 99 -5.39 21.01 -4.65
CA THR A 99 -4.65 22.27 -4.72
C THR A 99 -4.42 22.61 -6.18
N ASP A 100 -4.87 23.77 -6.61
CA ASP A 100 -4.61 24.27 -7.95
C ASP A 100 -3.10 24.54 -8.11
N ALA A 101 -2.48 23.85 -9.07
CA ALA A 101 -1.03 23.96 -9.29
C ALA A 101 -0.60 25.34 -9.80
N ALA A 102 -1.49 26.09 -10.44
CA ALA A 102 -1.18 27.41 -10.98
C ALA A 102 -1.26 28.52 -9.92
N THR A 103 -2.23 28.41 -9.02
CA THR A 103 -2.52 29.46 -8.03
C THR A 103 -2.11 29.11 -6.61
N GLY A 104 -1.85 27.83 -6.32
CA GLY A 104 -1.64 27.31 -4.97
C GLY A 104 -2.91 27.31 -4.10
N ALA A 105 -4.06 27.70 -4.66
CA ALA A 105 -5.30 27.77 -3.93
C ALA A 105 -5.87 26.38 -3.66
N ARG A 106 -6.36 26.16 -2.44
CA ARG A 106 -7.11 24.96 -2.09
C ARG A 106 -8.54 25.09 -2.57
N SER A 107 -9.03 24.07 -3.25
CA SER A 107 -10.39 23.99 -3.78
C SER A 107 -10.98 22.62 -3.57
N ILE A 108 -12.25 22.45 -3.88
CA ILE A 108 -12.99 21.20 -3.78
C ILE A 108 -13.59 20.87 -5.14
N LEU A 109 -13.25 19.69 -5.65
CA LEU A 109 -13.95 19.11 -6.78
C LEU A 109 -15.23 18.45 -6.26
N SER A 110 -16.37 19.07 -6.53
CA SER A 110 -17.67 18.50 -6.16
C SER A 110 -17.97 17.27 -7.01
N LEU A 111 -18.18 16.12 -6.37
CA LEU A 111 -18.45 14.85 -7.03
C LEU A 111 -19.95 14.52 -7.08
N ALA A 112 -20.70 14.95 -6.09
CA ALA A 112 -22.14 14.76 -6.04
C ALA A 112 -22.85 16.07 -5.70
N ARG A 113 -24.00 16.30 -6.32
CA ARG A 113 -24.89 17.44 -6.04
C ARG A 113 -26.09 16.99 -5.23
N PRO A 114 -26.72 17.90 -4.48
CA PRO A 114 -28.01 17.62 -3.86
C PRO A 114 -28.99 17.17 -4.94
N LEU A 115 -29.61 16.01 -4.78
CA LEU A 115 -30.60 15.38 -5.67
C LEU A 115 -30.14 14.11 -6.39
N ASP A 116 -28.85 13.79 -6.43
CA ASP A 116 -28.37 12.50 -6.99
C ASP A 116 -28.49 11.43 -5.89
N ALA A 117 -29.64 10.78 -5.84
CA ALA A 117 -30.09 9.95 -4.71
C ALA A 117 -29.26 8.69 -4.42
N HIS A 118 -28.17 8.42 -5.15
CA HIS A 118 -27.40 7.18 -5.04
C HIS A 118 -25.90 7.33 -5.28
N SER A 119 -25.33 8.49 -5.01
CA SER A 119 -23.88 8.66 -5.17
C SER A 119 -23.09 7.79 -4.20
N TYR A 120 -22.20 7.01 -4.74
CA TYR A 120 -21.31 6.11 -4.03
C TYR A 120 -19.85 6.45 -4.36
N LEU A 121 -19.03 6.58 -3.34
CA LEU A 121 -17.60 6.81 -3.46
C LEU A 121 -16.85 5.62 -2.83
N ASP A 122 -16.02 4.97 -3.62
CA ASP A 122 -15.11 3.91 -3.18
C ASP A 122 -13.67 4.38 -3.34
N ALA A 123 -12.90 4.30 -2.28
CA ALA A 123 -11.46 4.49 -2.33
C ALA A 123 -10.77 3.20 -1.91
N SER A 124 -9.95 2.67 -2.78
CA SER A 124 -9.15 1.48 -2.52
C SER A 124 -7.66 1.78 -2.59
N THR A 125 -6.91 1.17 -1.69
CA THR A 125 -5.46 1.14 -1.76
C THR A 125 -5.00 -0.30 -1.91
N SER A 126 -3.99 -0.50 -2.75
CA SER A 126 -3.37 -1.80 -2.94
C SER A 126 -1.87 -1.72 -2.70
N VAL A 127 -1.33 -2.74 -2.05
CA VAL A 127 0.11 -2.88 -1.83
C VAL A 127 0.54 -4.28 -2.26
N ARG A 128 1.61 -4.34 -3.04
CA ARG A 128 2.26 -5.58 -3.46
C ARG A 128 3.76 -5.46 -3.25
N VAL A 129 4.36 -6.44 -2.60
CA VAL A 129 5.79 -6.49 -2.33
C VAL A 129 6.37 -7.77 -2.92
N GLN A 130 7.48 -7.66 -3.63
CA GLN A 130 8.26 -8.80 -4.10
C GLN A 130 9.72 -8.42 -4.28
N GLY A 131 10.60 -9.42 -4.27
CA GLY A 131 12.01 -9.19 -4.48
C GLY A 131 12.74 -10.48 -4.82
N TRP A 132 13.95 -10.32 -5.31
CA TRP A 132 14.84 -11.41 -5.57
C TRP A 132 16.29 -11.00 -5.32
N GLU A 133 17.11 -11.99 -5.00
CA GLU A 133 18.52 -11.84 -4.66
C GLU A 133 19.31 -12.91 -5.39
N ILE A 134 20.51 -12.56 -5.80
CA ILE A 134 21.51 -13.50 -6.29
C ILE A 134 22.77 -13.26 -5.49
N ASN A 135 23.23 -14.29 -4.82
CA ASN A 135 24.38 -14.25 -3.94
C ASN A 135 25.44 -15.26 -4.40
N THR A 136 26.68 -14.86 -4.34
CA THR A 136 27.82 -15.78 -4.36
C THR A 136 28.28 -16.03 -2.94
N LEU A 137 28.59 -17.27 -2.63
CA LEU A 137 29.02 -17.74 -1.32
C LEU A 137 30.45 -18.26 -1.45
N ALA A 138 31.33 -17.78 -0.59
CA ALA A 138 32.69 -18.28 -0.50
C ALA A 138 33.02 -18.66 0.95
N ASN A 139 33.42 -19.89 1.19
CA ASN A 139 33.93 -20.29 2.49
C ASN A 139 35.39 -19.80 2.58
N VAL A 140 35.63 -18.85 3.49
CA VAL A 140 36.92 -18.19 3.65
C VAL A 140 37.78 -18.93 4.71
N VAL A 141 37.13 -19.45 5.76
CA VAL A 141 37.79 -20.19 6.84
C VAL A 141 36.91 -21.37 7.23
N ASP A 142 37.47 -22.55 7.26
CA ASP A 142 36.80 -23.75 7.73
C ASP A 142 37.70 -24.47 8.74
N GLU A 143 37.55 -24.10 10.00
CA GLU A 143 38.26 -24.66 11.13
C GLU A 143 37.33 -25.56 11.96
N LYS A 144 37.85 -26.46 12.75
CA LYS A 144 37.04 -27.42 13.55
C LYS A 144 36.00 -26.77 14.45
N CYS A 145 36.24 -25.53 14.90
CA CYS A 145 35.34 -24.79 15.81
C CYS A 145 34.79 -23.52 15.22
N PHE A 146 35.16 -23.15 14.00
CA PHE A 146 34.80 -21.88 13.40
C PHE A 146 34.73 -21.97 11.89
N ARG A 147 33.58 -21.53 11.32
CA ARG A 147 33.41 -21.42 9.87
C ARG A 147 33.04 -19.98 9.52
N LEU A 148 33.78 -19.38 8.61
CA LEU A 148 33.53 -18.04 8.09
C LEU A 148 33.16 -18.13 6.61
N ASN A 149 31.95 -17.70 6.28
CA ASN A 149 31.50 -17.57 4.90
C ASN A 149 31.41 -16.09 4.53
N ALA A 150 31.97 -15.72 3.40
CA ALA A 150 31.76 -14.45 2.75
C ALA A 150 30.60 -14.56 1.76
N LEU A 151 29.75 -13.55 1.73
CA LEU A 151 28.62 -13.45 0.81
C LEU A 151 28.74 -12.14 0.06
N LEU A 152 28.66 -12.22 -1.26
CA LEU A 152 28.60 -11.06 -2.15
C LEU A 152 27.43 -11.27 -3.10
N GLY A 153 26.49 -10.33 -3.14
CA GLY A 153 25.30 -10.48 -3.95
C GLY A 153 24.66 -9.19 -4.37
N TRP A 154 23.63 -9.35 -5.18
CA TRP A 154 22.78 -8.28 -5.63
C TRP A 154 21.33 -8.58 -5.27
N ARG A 155 20.60 -7.54 -4.83
CA ARG A 155 19.19 -7.61 -4.42
C ARG A 155 18.35 -6.64 -5.22
N TYR A 156 17.25 -7.12 -5.74
CA TYR A 156 16.17 -6.32 -6.28
C TYR A 156 14.95 -6.38 -5.38
N PHE A 157 14.41 -5.21 -5.05
CA PHE A 157 13.21 -5.07 -4.24
C PHE A 157 12.21 -4.19 -4.97
N MET A 158 10.96 -4.62 -5.03
CA MET A 158 9.87 -3.89 -5.64
C MET A 158 8.68 -3.83 -4.68
N ALA A 159 8.25 -2.61 -4.37
CA ALA A 159 7.01 -2.32 -3.68
C ALA A 159 6.13 -1.48 -4.62
N ASN A 160 4.97 -2.01 -4.97
CA ASN A 160 3.98 -1.31 -5.76
C ASN A 160 2.81 -0.93 -4.87
N GLU A 161 2.53 0.37 -4.84
CA GLU A 161 1.40 0.93 -4.13
C GLU A 161 0.49 1.63 -5.13
N GLY A 162 -0.81 1.44 -4.96
CA GLY A 162 -1.82 2.07 -5.80
C GLY A 162 -2.95 2.63 -4.97
N ILE A 163 -3.46 3.79 -5.37
CA ILE A 163 -4.71 4.37 -4.84
C ILE A 163 -5.67 4.49 -6.01
N ARG A 164 -6.88 3.99 -5.82
CA ARG A 164 -7.96 4.10 -6.79
C ARG A 164 -9.18 4.71 -6.10
N ILE A 165 -9.76 5.72 -6.74
CA ILE A 165 -11.00 6.35 -6.28
C ILE A 165 -12.02 6.19 -7.40
N GLU A 166 -13.15 5.56 -7.08
CA GLU A 166 -14.25 5.33 -8.01
C GLU A 166 -15.51 6.02 -7.49
N GLN A 167 -16.20 6.68 -8.39
CA GLN A 167 -17.50 7.26 -8.15
C GLN A 167 -18.52 6.56 -9.04
N THR A 168 -19.64 6.18 -8.44
CA THR A 168 -20.85 5.72 -9.17
C THR A 168 -21.97 6.69 -8.90
N GLN A 169 -22.62 7.13 -9.96
CA GLN A 169 -23.81 7.98 -9.94
C GLN A 169 -25.04 7.17 -10.31
#